data_7e5e479b547154f44f9dcc5e6dcfe935
#
_entry.id   7e5e479b547154f44f9dcc5e6dcfe935
#
_cell.length_a   1.000
_cell.length_b   1.000
_cell.length_c   1.000
_cell.angle_alpha   90.00
_cell.angle_beta   90.00
_cell.angle_gamma   90.00
#
_symmetry.space_group_name_H-M   'P 1'
#
loop_
_entity.id
_entity.type
_entity.pdbx_description
1 polymer ?
#
loop_
_entity_poly.entity_id
_entity_poly.type
_entity_poly.pdbx_seq_one_letter_code
_entity_poly.pdbx_strand_id
1 'polypeptide(L)'
;MHELLRIDHLTAGYGGNAVIHDICLALQPGEVLGIVGESGSGKSTLLKAVAQIRGLSTEIHAGTVTLNGQDISALSERERRSLRGEEIAMVFQYAGASLNPSRTIGTQLKETMRAHADFSDPEIRQRAAEVFSGMGFPDTDRILTAYPFELSGGMAQRAAIALAVILRPQLLLADEPTSALDATIQLQVLDELHALKERTGTAILLITHNIGVVRHIADRVAVMRRGCIVEQGATEEVLGNPQDAYTRSLLAAVPKMCAGHAYEVCSSMHPSPAHRSAGDSSADDLLRFDQVSMHFRDGSEQVQAVNEISFSLQRREVLGIVGESGSGKSTVAKLLTGLHTATSGSIFLDGMDITRVSGKKRRATYARVQMVFQDAAGSFNPRRTIGAMIGETICRLCTPDVRNAEQRVSDLLAEVGLPASYAARYPHEMSGGECQRAAIARAMAVHPEILICDEATSALDVSVQAKIIALLLHLQQGHGMSLLFISHDLPLVSSIAERVLIMRDGRIIEQGETERVLAHPNDSYTRNLLRSAL
;
A
#
# COMPACT_ATOMS: atom_id res chain seq x y z
N MET A 1 -15.64 34.84 -2.95
CA MET A 1 -14.53 34.13 -3.59
C MET A 1 -15.12 33.26 -4.66
N HIS A 2 -14.50 33.14 -5.83
CA HIS A 2 -15.04 32.36 -6.93
C HIS A 2 -14.63 30.88 -6.72
N GLU A 3 -15.62 30.00 -6.47
CA GLU A 3 -15.37 28.56 -6.35
C GLU A 3 -15.09 27.97 -7.73
N LEU A 4 -14.02 27.14 -7.84
CA LEU A 4 -13.71 26.42 -9.06
C LEU A 4 -14.65 25.23 -9.24
N LEU A 5 -14.74 24.37 -8.22
CA LEU A 5 -15.63 23.22 -8.17
C LEU A 5 -16.60 23.38 -7.01
N ARG A 6 -17.89 23.19 -7.28
CA ARG A 6 -18.93 23.14 -6.25
C ARG A 6 -19.81 21.91 -6.45
N ILE A 7 -20.02 21.19 -5.39
CA ILE A 7 -20.89 20.01 -5.33
C ILE A 7 -21.99 20.32 -4.32
N ASP A 8 -23.24 20.32 -4.78
CA ASP A 8 -24.39 20.63 -3.95
C ASP A 8 -25.32 19.41 -3.87
N HIS A 9 -25.49 18.88 -2.64
CA HIS A 9 -26.42 17.80 -2.30
C HIS A 9 -26.32 16.58 -3.21
N LEU A 10 -25.10 16.22 -3.63
CA LEU A 10 -24.86 15.16 -4.59
C LEU A 10 -25.15 13.78 -3.99
N THR A 11 -26.05 13.05 -4.65
CA THR A 11 -26.33 11.64 -4.40
C THR A 11 -26.05 10.86 -5.69
N ALA A 12 -25.17 9.88 -5.64
CA ALA A 12 -24.75 9.12 -6.82
C ALA A 12 -24.40 7.66 -6.46
N GLY A 13 -24.43 6.80 -7.49
CA GLY A 13 -24.15 5.37 -7.30
C GLY A 13 -24.14 4.57 -8.59
N TYR A 14 -24.53 3.30 -8.52
CA TYR A 14 -24.46 2.34 -9.62
C TYR A 14 -25.75 1.53 -9.73
N GLY A 15 -26.30 1.40 -10.95
CA GLY A 15 -27.44 0.53 -11.21
C GLY A 15 -28.66 0.84 -10.32
N GLY A 16 -28.94 2.11 -10.09
CA GLY A 16 -30.04 2.57 -9.24
C GLY A 16 -29.75 2.54 -7.73
N ASN A 17 -28.62 2.01 -7.28
CA ASN A 17 -28.23 2.00 -5.87
C ASN A 17 -27.30 3.19 -5.57
N ALA A 18 -27.71 4.05 -4.64
CA ALA A 18 -26.88 5.15 -4.17
C ALA A 18 -25.73 4.63 -3.29
N VAL A 19 -24.51 5.12 -3.54
CA VAL A 19 -23.29 4.81 -2.78
C VAL A 19 -22.83 6.04 -2.00
N ILE A 20 -23.03 7.24 -2.56
CA ILE A 20 -22.78 8.51 -1.88
C ILE A 20 -24.09 9.26 -1.71
N HIS A 21 -24.23 9.96 -0.60
CA HIS A 21 -25.48 10.56 -0.15
C HIS A 21 -25.24 11.99 0.32
N ASP A 22 -25.96 12.93 -0.24
CA ASP A 22 -26.04 14.32 0.22
C ASP A 22 -24.68 15.00 0.41
N ILE A 23 -23.77 14.83 -0.57
CA ILE A 23 -22.43 15.40 -0.50
C ILE A 23 -22.46 16.88 -0.87
N CYS A 24 -21.92 17.72 0.03
CA CYS A 24 -21.70 19.15 -0.19
C CYS A 24 -20.22 19.47 -0.03
N LEU A 25 -19.56 19.94 -1.10
CA LEU A 25 -18.13 20.29 -1.14
C LEU A 25 -17.91 21.50 -2.04
N ALA A 26 -16.94 22.32 -1.68
CA ALA A 26 -16.44 23.40 -2.54
C ALA A 26 -14.90 23.36 -2.56
N LEU A 27 -14.31 23.65 -3.73
CA LEU A 27 -12.88 23.72 -3.96
C LEU A 27 -12.54 25.03 -4.65
N GLN A 28 -11.56 25.77 -4.11
CA GLN A 28 -11.10 27.03 -4.66
C GLN A 28 -10.02 26.80 -5.74
N PRO A 29 -9.79 27.77 -6.65
CA PRO A 29 -8.65 27.70 -7.57
C PRO A 29 -7.32 27.58 -6.80
N GLY A 30 -6.45 26.65 -7.22
CA GLY A 30 -5.16 26.42 -6.59
C GLY A 30 -5.20 25.81 -5.19
N GLU A 31 -6.36 25.33 -4.73
CA GLU A 31 -6.52 24.64 -3.44
C GLU A 31 -6.32 23.12 -3.60
N VAL A 32 -5.78 22.47 -2.59
CA VAL A 32 -5.76 21.00 -2.46
C VAL A 32 -6.76 20.57 -1.40
N LEU A 33 -7.81 19.86 -1.81
CA LEU A 33 -8.77 19.24 -0.92
C LEU A 33 -8.51 17.73 -0.84
N GLY A 34 -8.11 17.27 0.34
CA GLY A 34 -7.93 15.85 0.64
C GLY A 34 -9.26 15.20 1.04
N ILE A 35 -9.57 14.01 0.49
CA ILE A 35 -10.70 13.19 0.93
C ILE A 35 -10.15 11.90 1.52
N VAL A 36 -10.46 11.65 2.80
CA VAL A 36 -10.03 10.48 3.55
C VAL A 36 -11.20 9.66 4.07
N GLY A 37 -10.97 8.39 4.37
CA GLY A 37 -11.97 7.47 4.92
C GLY A 37 -11.62 6.03 4.60
N GLU A 38 -12.34 5.08 5.20
CA GLU A 38 -12.14 3.64 4.97
C GLU A 38 -12.45 3.23 3.52
N SER A 39 -11.93 2.07 3.11
CA SER A 39 -12.29 1.45 1.83
C SER A 39 -13.81 1.21 1.77
N GLY A 40 -14.40 1.49 0.62
CA GLY A 40 -15.86 1.41 0.46
C GLY A 40 -16.66 2.60 1.04
N SER A 41 -16.01 3.65 1.57
CA SER A 41 -16.73 4.85 2.05
C SER A 41 -17.32 5.73 0.93
N GLY A 42 -17.06 5.43 -0.35
CA GLY A 42 -17.61 6.16 -1.49
C GLY A 42 -16.65 7.17 -2.15
N LYS A 43 -15.40 7.30 -1.70
CA LYS A 43 -14.41 8.27 -2.21
C LYS A 43 -14.24 8.23 -3.74
N SER A 44 -13.87 7.05 -4.28
CA SER A 44 -13.70 6.90 -5.73
C SER A 44 -15.02 7.07 -6.51
N THR A 45 -16.17 6.77 -5.89
CA THR A 45 -17.49 7.05 -6.49
C THR A 45 -17.72 8.55 -6.63
N LEU A 46 -17.36 9.33 -5.60
CA LEU A 46 -17.44 10.80 -5.66
C LEU A 46 -16.57 11.34 -6.79
N LEU A 47 -15.32 10.89 -6.89
CA LEU A 47 -14.39 11.33 -7.94
C LEU A 47 -14.88 10.99 -9.34
N LYS A 48 -15.43 9.78 -9.53
CA LYS A 48 -16.04 9.36 -10.79
C LYS A 48 -17.31 10.14 -11.13
N ALA A 49 -18.11 10.51 -10.12
CA ALA A 49 -19.29 11.34 -10.32
C ALA A 49 -18.90 12.77 -10.77
N VAL A 50 -17.79 13.33 -10.24
CA VAL A 50 -17.23 14.62 -10.71
C VAL A 50 -16.62 14.49 -12.10
N ALA A 51 -15.82 13.45 -12.36
CA ALA A 51 -15.16 13.24 -13.65
C ALA A 51 -16.11 12.94 -14.81
N GLN A 52 -17.28 12.39 -14.51
CA GLN A 52 -18.34 12.04 -15.47
C GLN A 52 -17.82 11.24 -16.70
N ILE A 53 -16.95 10.24 -16.45
CA ILE A 53 -16.35 9.44 -17.51
C ILE A 53 -17.34 8.37 -17.97
N ARG A 54 -17.66 8.36 -19.27
CA ARG A 54 -18.52 7.34 -19.88
C ARG A 54 -17.91 5.95 -19.72
N GLY A 55 -18.74 4.98 -19.28
CA GLY A 55 -18.29 3.59 -19.06
C GLY A 55 -17.83 3.28 -17.63
N LEU A 56 -17.63 4.26 -16.77
CA LEU A 56 -17.46 4.06 -15.33
C LEU A 56 -18.79 4.03 -14.57
N SER A 57 -19.90 4.07 -15.30
CA SER A 57 -21.32 3.85 -14.93
C SER A 57 -21.81 4.47 -13.61
N THR A 58 -21.17 5.54 -13.14
CA THR A 58 -21.70 6.30 -11.99
C THR A 58 -22.89 7.13 -12.42
N GLU A 59 -24.03 6.93 -11.76
CA GLU A 59 -25.28 7.63 -12.01
C GLU A 59 -25.49 8.69 -10.93
N ILE A 60 -25.76 9.95 -11.35
CA ILE A 60 -26.16 11.00 -10.42
C ILE A 60 -27.69 10.89 -10.25
N HIS A 61 -28.12 10.63 -9.02
CA HIS A 61 -29.55 10.50 -8.68
C HIS A 61 -30.15 11.83 -8.23
N ALA A 62 -29.36 12.69 -7.57
CA ALA A 62 -29.75 14.01 -7.10
C ALA A 62 -28.54 14.92 -6.91
N GLY A 63 -28.81 16.23 -6.85
CA GLY A 63 -27.79 17.26 -6.66
C GLY A 63 -27.14 17.70 -7.96
N THR A 64 -26.19 18.63 -7.86
CA THR A 64 -25.47 19.22 -8.99
C THR A 64 -23.97 19.26 -8.75
N VAL A 65 -23.23 19.22 -9.86
CA VAL A 65 -21.76 19.44 -9.86
C VAL A 65 -21.48 20.59 -10.81
N THR A 66 -20.98 21.69 -10.29
CA THR A 66 -20.65 22.88 -11.08
C THR A 66 -19.13 23.09 -11.12
N LEU A 67 -18.60 23.39 -12.32
CA LEU A 67 -17.22 23.77 -12.56
C LEU A 67 -17.21 25.18 -13.17
N ASN A 68 -16.47 26.11 -12.60
CA ASN A 68 -16.50 27.53 -13.03
C ASN A 68 -17.90 28.12 -13.14
N GLY A 69 -18.86 27.69 -12.30
CA GLY A 69 -20.25 28.13 -12.34
C GLY A 69 -21.11 27.44 -13.39
N GLN A 70 -20.54 26.54 -14.22
CA GLN A 70 -21.30 25.73 -15.18
C GLN A 70 -21.67 24.39 -14.59
N ASP A 71 -22.93 23.99 -14.65
CA ASP A 71 -23.37 22.65 -14.25
C ASP A 71 -22.88 21.61 -15.27
N ILE A 72 -21.90 20.81 -14.85
CA ILE A 72 -21.30 19.75 -15.68
C ILE A 72 -22.12 18.45 -15.66
N SER A 73 -23.06 18.31 -14.71
CA SER A 73 -23.91 17.12 -14.61
C SER A 73 -24.93 17.05 -15.73
N ALA A 74 -25.37 18.21 -16.24
CA ALA A 74 -26.36 18.36 -17.31
C ALA A 74 -25.78 18.35 -18.73
N LEU A 75 -24.41 18.35 -18.87
CA LEU A 75 -23.74 18.44 -20.16
C LEU A 75 -23.90 17.18 -21.01
N SER A 76 -23.97 17.36 -22.34
CA SER A 76 -23.87 16.26 -23.30
C SER A 76 -22.49 15.65 -23.30
N GLU A 77 -22.34 14.40 -23.78
CA GLU A 77 -21.04 13.74 -23.86
C GLU A 77 -20.01 14.50 -24.74
N ARG A 78 -20.47 15.22 -25.74
CA ARG A 78 -19.62 16.05 -26.60
C ARG A 78 -19.04 17.23 -25.82
N GLU A 79 -19.83 17.90 -25.03
CA GLU A 79 -19.42 19.02 -24.18
C GLU A 79 -18.51 18.55 -23.04
N ARG A 80 -18.81 17.40 -22.41
CA ARG A 80 -17.92 16.80 -21.40
C ARG A 80 -16.56 16.43 -21.96
N ARG A 81 -16.51 15.98 -23.23
CA ARG A 81 -15.24 15.63 -23.87
C ARG A 81 -14.33 16.85 -24.06
N SER A 82 -14.87 18.03 -24.29
CA SER A 82 -14.07 19.27 -24.41
C SER A 82 -13.52 19.74 -23.06
N LEU A 83 -14.20 19.42 -21.93
CA LEU A 83 -13.70 19.76 -20.60
C LEU A 83 -12.53 18.86 -20.16
N ARG A 84 -12.52 17.61 -20.64
CA ARG A 84 -11.48 16.65 -20.25
C ARG A 84 -10.14 17.04 -20.86
N GLY A 85 -9.11 17.09 -20.02
CA GLY A 85 -7.73 17.44 -20.37
C GLY A 85 -7.39 18.90 -20.15
N GLU A 86 -8.23 19.84 -20.54
CA GLU A 86 -7.99 21.28 -20.37
C GLU A 86 -8.57 21.84 -19.06
N GLU A 87 -9.78 21.46 -18.70
CA GLU A 87 -10.39 21.91 -17.46
C GLU A 87 -10.30 20.87 -16.36
N ILE A 88 -10.57 19.60 -16.68
CA ILE A 88 -10.52 18.48 -15.72
C ILE A 88 -9.57 17.40 -16.24
N ALA A 89 -8.60 17.00 -15.44
CA ALA A 89 -7.81 15.80 -15.65
C ALA A 89 -7.97 14.81 -14.49
N MET A 90 -7.70 13.53 -14.74
CA MET A 90 -7.81 12.49 -13.72
C MET A 90 -6.61 11.57 -13.72
N VAL A 91 -6.10 11.30 -12.51
CA VAL A 91 -5.09 10.27 -12.23
C VAL A 91 -5.78 9.13 -11.49
N PHE A 92 -5.73 7.92 -12.04
CA PHE A 92 -6.35 6.72 -11.46
C PHE A 92 -5.44 6.06 -10.43
N GLN A 93 -6.00 5.25 -9.55
CA GLN A 93 -5.30 4.54 -8.48
C GLN A 93 -4.08 3.73 -8.95
N TYR A 94 -4.15 3.10 -10.10
CA TYR A 94 -3.02 2.41 -10.75
C TYR A 94 -2.67 3.13 -12.05
N ALA A 95 -2.20 4.39 -11.92
CA ALA A 95 -2.04 5.24 -13.09
C ALA A 95 -1.10 4.64 -14.16
N GLY A 96 -0.05 3.91 -13.74
CA GLY A 96 0.81 3.16 -14.67
C GLY A 96 0.05 2.12 -15.51
N ALA A 97 -0.99 1.49 -14.95
CA ALA A 97 -1.84 0.54 -15.69
C ALA A 97 -2.82 1.23 -16.66
N SER A 98 -3.02 2.54 -16.54
CA SER A 98 -3.83 3.32 -17.49
C SER A 98 -3.09 3.63 -18.80
N LEU A 99 -1.76 3.47 -18.80
CA LEU A 99 -0.93 3.66 -20.00
C LEU A 99 -1.11 2.50 -20.97
N ASN A 100 -1.16 2.81 -22.26
CA ASN A 100 -1.22 1.79 -23.31
C ASN A 100 0.14 1.06 -23.42
N PRO A 101 0.24 -0.24 -23.11
CA PRO A 101 1.51 -0.95 -23.09
C PRO A 101 2.15 -1.12 -24.50
N SER A 102 1.37 -0.99 -25.56
CA SER A 102 1.84 -1.14 -26.95
C SER A 102 2.35 0.15 -27.59
N ARG A 103 2.33 1.27 -26.85
CA ARG A 103 2.75 2.60 -27.33
C ARG A 103 3.77 3.22 -26.40
N THR A 104 4.73 3.94 -26.97
CA THR A 104 5.70 4.70 -26.17
C THR A 104 5.02 5.84 -25.43
N ILE A 105 5.60 6.29 -24.33
CA ILE A 105 5.09 7.42 -23.55
C ILE A 105 4.96 8.67 -24.42
N GLY A 106 5.96 8.96 -25.27
CA GLY A 106 5.94 10.11 -26.17
C GLY A 106 4.84 10.03 -27.24
N THR A 107 4.49 8.83 -27.71
CA THR A 107 3.37 8.66 -28.63
C THR A 107 2.04 8.99 -27.96
N GLN A 108 1.82 8.47 -26.74
CA GLN A 108 0.62 8.73 -25.95
C GLN A 108 0.49 10.21 -25.61
N LEU A 109 1.60 10.87 -25.28
CA LEU A 109 1.64 12.30 -25.02
C LEU A 109 1.23 13.12 -26.24
N LYS A 110 1.80 12.82 -27.41
CA LYS A 110 1.45 13.48 -28.68
C LYS A 110 -0.04 13.31 -29.00
N GLU A 111 -0.58 12.12 -28.83
CA GLU A 111 -2.00 11.83 -29.05
C GLU A 111 -2.88 12.64 -28.08
N THR A 112 -2.53 12.70 -26.81
CA THR A 112 -3.26 13.50 -25.81
C THR A 112 -3.28 14.98 -26.20
N MET A 113 -2.12 15.56 -26.52
CA MET A 113 -2.05 16.98 -26.88
C MET A 113 -2.81 17.28 -28.18
N ARG A 114 -2.59 16.49 -29.24
CA ARG A 114 -3.23 16.70 -30.55
C ARG A 114 -4.75 16.41 -30.57
N ALA A 115 -5.27 15.71 -29.57
CA ALA A 115 -6.71 15.53 -29.42
C ALA A 115 -7.44 16.83 -28.98
N HIS A 116 -6.71 17.82 -28.46
CA HIS A 116 -7.27 19.08 -27.96
C HIS A 116 -6.94 20.29 -28.84
N ALA A 117 -5.73 20.35 -29.42
CA ALA A 117 -5.33 21.43 -30.30
C ALA A 117 -4.22 21.01 -31.27
N ASP A 118 -4.01 21.80 -32.32
CA ASP A 118 -2.96 21.58 -33.34
C ASP A 118 -1.59 22.02 -32.82
N PHE A 119 -1.03 21.26 -31.86
CA PHE A 119 0.32 21.48 -31.36
C PHE A 119 1.37 20.99 -32.38
N SER A 120 2.36 21.82 -32.65
CA SER A 120 3.52 21.47 -33.43
C SER A 120 4.46 20.52 -32.65
N ASP A 121 5.27 19.71 -33.36
CA ASP A 121 6.24 18.81 -32.71
C ASP A 121 7.24 19.54 -31.79
N PRO A 122 7.76 20.75 -32.11
CA PRO A 122 8.59 21.52 -31.18
C PRO A 122 7.86 21.92 -29.90
N GLU A 123 6.61 22.40 -29.97
CA GLU A 123 5.80 22.76 -28.80
C GLU A 123 5.53 21.56 -27.91
N ILE A 124 5.21 20.40 -28.51
CA ILE A 124 5.02 19.15 -27.77
C ILE A 124 6.29 18.78 -27.03
N ARG A 125 7.45 18.84 -27.67
CA ARG A 125 8.73 18.53 -27.04
C ARG A 125 9.07 19.49 -25.91
N GLN A 126 8.84 20.80 -26.11
CA GLN A 126 9.08 21.80 -25.08
C GLN A 126 8.21 21.54 -23.84
N ARG A 127 6.90 21.35 -24.02
CA ARG A 127 5.99 21.04 -22.89
C ARG A 127 6.35 19.74 -22.21
N ALA A 128 6.68 18.71 -22.99
CA ALA A 128 7.14 17.45 -22.44
C ALA A 128 8.37 17.64 -21.54
N ALA A 129 9.37 18.37 -22.04
CA ALA A 129 10.58 18.65 -21.25
C ALA A 129 10.28 19.38 -19.95
N GLU A 130 9.40 20.40 -19.97
CA GLU A 130 8.98 21.16 -18.79
C GLU A 130 8.27 20.26 -17.76
N VAL A 131 7.30 19.44 -18.21
CA VAL A 131 6.47 18.62 -17.29
C VAL A 131 7.26 17.43 -16.78
N PHE A 132 7.97 16.68 -17.64
CA PHE A 132 8.73 15.51 -17.22
C PHE A 132 9.94 15.87 -16.35
N SER A 133 10.62 16.98 -16.65
CA SER A 133 11.65 17.50 -15.74
C SER A 133 11.06 17.90 -14.38
N GLY A 134 9.88 18.52 -14.38
CA GLY A 134 9.13 18.82 -13.15
C GLY A 134 8.66 17.59 -12.39
N MET A 135 8.54 16.43 -13.02
CA MET A 135 8.25 15.13 -12.40
C MET A 135 9.53 14.34 -12.06
N GLY A 136 10.67 15.01 -11.92
CA GLY A 136 11.93 14.42 -11.49
C GLY A 136 12.54 13.43 -12.49
N PHE A 137 12.24 13.53 -13.78
CA PHE A 137 12.91 12.73 -14.81
C PHE A 137 14.15 13.47 -15.32
N PRO A 138 15.36 12.95 -15.09
CA PRO A 138 16.60 13.61 -15.51
C PRO A 138 16.81 13.56 -17.03
N ASP A 139 16.24 12.57 -17.72
CA ASP A 139 16.35 12.34 -19.17
C ASP A 139 14.95 12.16 -19.76
N THR A 140 14.39 13.26 -20.25
CA THR A 140 13.06 13.28 -20.84
C THR A 140 13.00 12.48 -22.14
N ASP A 141 14.04 12.54 -22.99
CA ASP A 141 14.05 11.86 -24.29
C ASP A 141 14.02 10.34 -24.11
N ARG A 142 14.76 9.82 -23.14
CA ARG A 142 14.72 8.41 -22.77
C ARG A 142 13.33 7.97 -22.35
N ILE A 143 12.64 8.74 -21.52
CA ILE A 143 11.28 8.39 -21.06
C ILE A 143 10.28 8.46 -22.21
N LEU A 144 10.35 9.46 -23.06
CA LEU A 144 9.44 9.60 -24.19
C LEU A 144 9.58 8.45 -25.23
N THR A 145 10.74 7.84 -25.32
CA THR A 145 10.98 6.68 -26.20
C THR A 145 10.65 5.34 -25.54
N ALA A 146 10.53 5.30 -24.21
CA ALA A 146 10.25 4.09 -23.46
C ALA A 146 8.79 3.63 -23.60
N TYR A 147 8.57 2.32 -23.51
CA TYR A 147 7.26 1.71 -23.32
C TYR A 147 6.91 1.62 -21.83
N PRO A 148 5.61 1.60 -21.45
CA PRO A 148 5.22 1.51 -20.05
C PRO A 148 5.84 0.33 -19.29
N PHE A 149 6.00 -0.83 -19.91
CA PHE A 149 6.58 -2.03 -19.28
C PHE A 149 8.11 -1.94 -19.07
N GLU A 150 8.79 -0.98 -19.67
CA GLU A 150 10.23 -0.71 -19.45
C GLU A 150 10.47 0.22 -18.26
N LEU A 151 9.39 0.79 -17.67
CA LEU A 151 9.45 1.70 -16.55
C LEU A 151 9.21 0.95 -15.23
N SER A 152 9.90 1.36 -14.17
CA SER A 152 9.51 0.93 -12.82
C SER A 152 8.11 1.43 -12.46
N GLY A 153 7.44 0.82 -11.48
CA GLY A 153 6.10 1.23 -11.04
C GLY A 153 6.02 2.73 -10.71
N GLY A 154 6.99 3.26 -9.98
CA GLY A 154 7.06 4.69 -9.65
C GLY A 154 7.32 5.58 -10.88
N MET A 155 8.13 5.14 -11.83
CA MET A 155 8.34 5.88 -13.09
C MET A 155 7.08 5.89 -13.94
N ALA A 156 6.38 4.76 -14.07
CA ALA A 156 5.12 4.66 -14.81
C ALA A 156 4.03 5.54 -14.18
N GLN A 157 3.97 5.57 -12.84
CA GLN A 157 3.04 6.45 -12.10
C GLN A 157 3.32 7.92 -12.38
N ARG A 158 4.59 8.37 -12.24
CA ARG A 158 4.98 9.75 -12.53
C ARG A 158 4.75 10.12 -14.00
N ALA A 159 5.02 9.21 -14.93
CA ALA A 159 4.73 9.41 -16.35
C ALA A 159 3.23 9.58 -16.61
N ALA A 160 2.37 8.80 -15.96
CA ALA A 160 0.92 8.93 -16.09
C ALA A 160 0.40 10.26 -15.49
N ILE A 161 0.97 10.71 -14.35
CA ILE A 161 0.67 12.04 -13.80
C ILE A 161 1.11 13.13 -14.78
N ALA A 162 2.32 13.03 -15.37
CA ALA A 162 2.82 13.97 -16.36
C ALA A 162 1.87 14.08 -17.57
N LEU A 163 1.36 12.94 -18.08
CA LEU A 163 0.37 12.94 -19.15
C LEU A 163 -0.95 13.61 -18.74
N ALA A 164 -1.41 13.40 -17.52
CA ALA A 164 -2.64 14.00 -17.02
C ALA A 164 -2.54 15.54 -16.93
N VAL A 165 -1.36 16.06 -16.56
CA VAL A 165 -1.18 17.50 -16.35
C VAL A 165 -0.57 18.25 -17.54
N ILE A 166 -0.26 17.55 -18.65
CA ILE A 166 0.41 18.14 -19.83
C ILE A 166 -0.38 19.30 -20.46
N LEU A 167 -1.69 19.27 -20.38
CA LEU A 167 -2.59 20.32 -20.85
C LEU A 167 -2.83 21.44 -19.83
N ARG A 168 -2.21 21.37 -18.64
CA ARG A 168 -2.35 22.32 -17.53
C ARG A 168 -3.81 22.47 -17.08
N PRO A 169 -4.47 21.40 -16.64
CA PRO A 169 -5.88 21.43 -16.23
C PRO A 169 -6.09 22.38 -15.06
N GLN A 170 -7.30 22.96 -14.98
CA GLN A 170 -7.68 23.78 -13.83
C GLN A 170 -7.95 22.91 -12.59
N LEU A 171 -8.52 21.69 -12.80
CA LEU A 171 -8.82 20.71 -11.76
C LEU A 171 -8.16 19.37 -12.05
N LEU A 172 -7.35 18.89 -11.11
CA LEU A 172 -6.80 17.55 -11.12
C LEU A 172 -7.54 16.67 -10.10
N LEU A 173 -8.17 15.61 -10.58
CA LEU A 173 -8.79 14.57 -9.78
C LEU A 173 -7.76 13.44 -9.57
N ALA A 174 -7.33 13.22 -8.35
CA ALA A 174 -6.29 12.23 -8.05
C ALA A 174 -6.83 11.13 -7.11
N ASP A 175 -7.04 9.92 -7.67
CA ASP A 175 -7.51 8.74 -6.92
C ASP A 175 -6.30 7.91 -6.48
N GLU A 176 -5.90 8.06 -5.21
CA GLU A 176 -4.77 7.38 -4.59
C GLU A 176 -3.47 7.43 -5.44
N PRO A 177 -3.00 8.61 -5.85
CA PRO A 177 -1.91 8.74 -6.83
C PRO A 177 -0.57 8.18 -6.36
N THR A 178 -0.44 7.81 -5.09
CA THR A 178 0.80 7.34 -4.47
C THR A 178 0.69 5.98 -3.78
N SER A 179 -0.45 5.28 -3.86
CA SER A 179 -0.73 4.06 -3.09
C SER A 179 0.17 2.85 -3.41
N ALA A 180 0.82 2.83 -4.58
CA ALA A 180 1.69 1.74 -5.01
C ALA A 180 3.19 2.11 -4.96
N LEU A 181 3.52 3.23 -4.28
CA LEU A 181 4.87 3.76 -4.21
C LEU A 181 5.48 3.53 -2.82
N ASP A 182 6.79 3.34 -2.78
CA ASP A 182 7.53 3.40 -1.52
C ASP A 182 7.57 4.84 -0.96
N ALA A 183 7.87 4.98 0.33
CA ALA A 183 7.77 6.25 1.04
C ALA A 183 8.60 7.37 0.40
N THR A 184 9.80 7.06 -0.10
CA THR A 184 10.70 8.05 -0.72
C THR A 184 10.12 8.57 -2.04
N ILE A 185 9.65 7.68 -2.92
CA ILE A 185 9.03 8.06 -4.20
C ILE A 185 7.67 8.73 -3.95
N GLN A 186 6.90 8.26 -2.96
CA GLN A 186 5.64 8.88 -2.56
C GLN A 186 5.83 10.35 -2.21
N LEU A 187 6.82 10.67 -1.36
CA LEU A 187 7.11 12.04 -0.97
C LEU A 187 7.52 12.89 -2.18
N GLN A 188 8.39 12.36 -3.06
CA GLN A 188 8.77 13.05 -4.29
C GLN A 188 7.56 13.41 -5.17
N VAL A 189 6.65 12.45 -5.39
CA VAL A 189 5.43 12.70 -6.19
C VAL A 189 4.54 13.77 -5.55
N LEU A 190 4.42 13.77 -4.22
CA LEU A 190 3.65 14.79 -3.51
C LEU A 190 4.28 16.18 -3.63
N ASP A 191 5.60 16.28 -3.49
CA ASP A 191 6.33 17.53 -3.67
C ASP A 191 6.21 18.06 -5.11
N GLU A 192 6.24 17.15 -6.10
CA GLU A 192 6.04 17.49 -7.51
C GLU A 192 4.61 17.97 -7.80
N LEU A 193 3.59 17.34 -7.18
CA LEU A 193 2.20 17.80 -7.27
C LEU A 193 2.02 19.15 -6.59
N HIS A 194 2.66 19.39 -5.46
CA HIS A 194 2.65 20.69 -4.78
C HIS A 194 3.32 21.77 -5.64
N ALA A 195 4.49 21.49 -6.19
CA ALA A 195 5.17 22.40 -7.10
C ALA A 195 4.38 22.67 -8.40
N LEU A 196 3.62 21.69 -8.89
CA LEU A 196 2.71 21.88 -10.03
C LEU A 196 1.59 22.86 -9.66
N LYS A 197 0.92 22.64 -8.51
CA LYS A 197 -0.11 23.54 -7.98
C LYS A 197 0.40 25.00 -7.94
N GLU A 198 1.57 25.22 -7.34
CA GLU A 198 2.17 26.56 -7.19
C GLU A 198 2.50 27.22 -8.55
N ARG A 199 2.94 26.43 -9.54
CA ARG A 199 3.32 26.97 -10.86
C ARG A 199 2.14 27.22 -11.79
N THR A 200 1.10 26.39 -11.72
CA THR A 200 0.00 26.41 -12.69
C THR A 200 -1.32 26.92 -12.12
N GLY A 201 -1.44 27.01 -10.79
CA GLY A 201 -2.71 27.29 -10.13
C GLY A 201 -3.75 26.17 -10.24
N THR A 202 -3.33 24.95 -10.61
CA THR A 202 -4.20 23.77 -10.69
C THR A 202 -4.74 23.44 -9.31
N ALA A 203 -6.05 23.35 -9.15
CA ALA A 203 -6.67 22.82 -7.95
C ALA A 203 -6.63 21.29 -7.96
N ILE A 204 -6.49 20.67 -6.79
CA ILE A 204 -6.38 19.22 -6.68
C ILE A 204 -7.43 18.66 -5.73
N LEU A 205 -8.26 17.74 -6.22
CA LEU A 205 -9.13 16.90 -5.40
C LEU A 205 -8.45 15.55 -5.22
N LEU A 206 -7.87 15.35 -4.03
CA LEU A 206 -7.02 14.21 -3.71
C LEU A 206 -7.76 13.19 -2.86
N ILE A 207 -7.90 11.97 -3.35
CA ILE A 207 -8.38 10.84 -2.55
C ILE A 207 -7.18 10.02 -2.08
N THR A 208 -7.16 9.72 -0.79
CA THR A 208 -6.19 8.81 -0.20
C THR A 208 -6.72 8.19 1.09
N HIS A 209 -6.20 7.04 1.45
CA HIS A 209 -6.40 6.44 2.77
C HIS A 209 -5.25 6.78 3.74
N ASN A 210 -4.16 7.38 3.25
CA ASN A 210 -3.01 7.77 4.06
C ASN A 210 -3.16 9.19 4.59
N ILE A 211 -3.33 9.31 5.91
CA ILE A 211 -3.47 10.60 6.61
C ILE A 211 -2.19 11.45 6.51
N GLY A 212 -1.02 10.81 6.49
CA GLY A 212 0.26 11.49 6.30
C GLY A 212 0.33 12.25 4.97
N VAL A 213 -0.17 11.64 3.90
CA VAL A 213 -0.27 12.28 2.57
C VAL A 213 -1.13 13.55 2.64
N VAL A 214 -2.30 13.47 3.28
CA VAL A 214 -3.18 14.64 3.42
C VAL A 214 -2.53 15.73 4.24
N ARG A 215 -1.89 15.36 5.36
CA ARG A 215 -1.17 16.33 6.22
C ARG A 215 -0.05 17.04 5.47
N HIS A 216 0.58 16.36 4.51
CA HIS A 216 1.72 16.91 3.75
C HIS A 216 1.29 17.91 2.68
N ILE A 217 0.21 17.65 1.95
CA ILE A 217 -0.12 18.44 0.74
C ILE A 217 -1.47 19.18 0.80
N ALA A 218 -2.45 18.72 1.61
CA ALA A 218 -3.81 19.24 1.54
C ALA A 218 -4.00 20.51 2.40
N ASP A 219 -4.62 21.53 1.81
CA ASP A 219 -5.02 22.75 2.52
C ASP A 219 -6.25 22.49 3.39
N ARG A 220 -7.21 21.71 2.86
CA ARG A 220 -8.41 21.26 3.57
C ARG A 220 -8.62 19.77 3.42
N VAL A 221 -9.35 19.19 4.36
CA VAL A 221 -9.70 17.77 4.36
C VAL A 221 -11.19 17.57 4.59
N ALA A 222 -11.74 16.56 3.90
CA ALA A 222 -13.07 16.03 4.14
C ALA A 222 -12.97 14.54 4.51
N VAL A 223 -13.59 14.16 5.62
CA VAL A 223 -13.63 12.79 6.10
C VAL A 223 -14.92 12.13 5.66
N MET A 224 -14.82 11.04 4.90
CA MET A 224 -15.97 10.29 4.38
C MET A 224 -16.19 8.99 5.14
N ARG A 225 -17.45 8.72 5.48
CA ARG A 225 -17.89 7.47 6.08
C ARG A 225 -19.24 7.04 5.50
N ARG A 226 -19.35 5.81 5.01
CA ARG A 226 -20.60 5.21 4.49
C ARG A 226 -21.35 6.11 3.50
N GLY A 227 -20.64 6.72 2.57
CA GLY A 227 -21.19 7.57 1.54
C GLY A 227 -21.49 9.01 1.95
N CYS A 228 -21.23 9.42 3.19
CA CYS A 228 -21.47 10.78 3.67
C CYS A 228 -20.17 11.44 4.13
N ILE A 229 -20.10 12.77 4.07
CA ILE A 229 -19.05 13.55 4.73
C ILE A 229 -19.47 13.72 6.19
N VAL A 230 -18.60 13.29 7.12
CA VAL A 230 -18.86 13.38 8.56
C VAL A 230 -18.15 14.58 9.20
N GLU A 231 -17.04 15.02 8.60
CA GLU A 231 -16.29 16.19 9.05
C GLU A 231 -15.52 16.80 7.89
N GLN A 232 -15.41 18.13 7.83
CA GLN A 232 -14.58 18.85 6.85
C GLN A 232 -14.12 20.19 7.40
N GLY A 233 -12.92 20.62 7.00
CA GLY A 233 -12.33 21.89 7.47
C GLY A 233 -10.88 22.03 7.04
N ALA A 234 -10.17 23.01 7.59
CA ALA A 234 -8.74 23.13 7.41
C ALA A 234 -8.00 21.87 7.91
N THR A 235 -7.00 21.43 7.19
CA THR A 235 -6.29 20.17 7.49
C THR A 235 -5.74 20.16 8.92
N GLU A 236 -5.13 21.27 9.38
CA GLU A 236 -4.60 21.36 10.73
C GLU A 236 -5.68 21.27 11.82
N GLU A 237 -6.87 21.83 11.58
CA GLU A 237 -7.99 21.80 12.53
C GLU A 237 -8.58 20.39 12.63
N VAL A 238 -8.95 19.79 11.50
CA VAL A 238 -9.60 18.47 11.48
C VAL A 238 -8.65 17.36 11.97
N LEU A 239 -7.37 17.41 11.56
CA LEU A 239 -6.39 16.40 11.97
C LEU A 239 -5.78 16.67 13.37
N GLY A 240 -5.81 17.92 13.85
CA GLY A 240 -5.30 18.30 15.17
C GLY A 240 -6.32 18.23 16.29
N ASN A 241 -7.58 18.56 16.01
CA ASN A 241 -8.68 18.61 16.98
C ASN A 241 -10.00 18.11 16.39
N PRO A 242 -10.10 16.81 16.01
CA PRO A 242 -11.27 16.23 15.37
C PRO A 242 -12.50 16.28 16.26
N GLN A 243 -13.62 16.74 15.71
CA GLN A 243 -14.90 16.87 16.41
C GLN A 243 -15.75 15.59 16.27
N ASP A 244 -15.66 14.91 15.13
CA ASP A 244 -16.41 13.68 14.90
C ASP A 244 -15.75 12.46 15.55
N ALA A 245 -16.55 11.55 16.11
CA ALA A 245 -16.06 10.35 16.80
C ALA A 245 -15.34 9.37 15.84
N TYR A 246 -15.79 9.29 14.59
CA TYR A 246 -15.16 8.45 13.58
C TYR A 246 -13.80 9.03 13.14
N THR A 247 -13.72 10.36 12.97
CA THR A 247 -12.44 11.03 12.66
C THR A 247 -11.43 10.76 13.76
N ARG A 248 -11.84 10.86 15.05
CA ARG A 248 -10.98 10.50 16.19
C ARG A 248 -10.49 9.05 16.11
N SER A 249 -11.40 8.13 15.82
CA SER A 249 -11.03 6.70 15.71
C SER A 249 -10.12 6.41 14.53
N LEU A 250 -10.33 7.09 13.40
CA LEU A 250 -9.49 6.98 12.21
C LEU A 250 -8.06 7.48 12.49
N LEU A 251 -7.93 8.65 13.14
CA LEU A 251 -6.65 9.23 13.51
C LEU A 251 -5.90 8.43 14.58
N ALA A 252 -6.64 7.82 15.52
CA ALA A 252 -6.05 6.94 16.54
C ALA A 252 -5.49 5.64 15.94
N ALA A 253 -5.98 5.21 14.78
CA ALA A 253 -5.50 4.02 14.09
C ALA A 253 -4.22 4.29 13.25
N VAL A 254 -3.84 5.56 13.03
CA VAL A 254 -2.63 5.93 12.28
C VAL A 254 -1.39 5.61 13.12
N PRO A 255 -0.44 4.82 12.60
CA PRO A 255 0.84 4.59 13.26
C PRO A 255 1.59 5.91 13.49
N LYS A 256 1.96 6.20 14.73
CA LYS A 256 2.77 7.39 15.07
C LYS A 256 4.22 6.97 15.24
N MET A 257 5.15 7.65 14.59
CA MET A 257 6.56 7.54 14.94
C MET A 257 6.79 8.26 16.28
N CYS A 258 7.06 7.50 17.32
CA CYS A 258 7.42 8.07 18.61
C CYS A 258 8.94 7.97 18.79
N ALA A 259 9.64 9.10 18.65
CA ALA A 259 10.97 9.23 19.21
C ALA A 259 10.84 9.20 20.75
N GLY A 260 11.03 8.03 21.35
CA GLY A 260 11.23 7.88 22.78
C GLY A 260 10.03 7.54 23.67
N HIS A 261 8.83 7.26 23.16
CA HIS A 261 7.72 6.76 24.01
C HIS A 261 6.87 5.74 23.27
N ALA A 262 6.63 4.62 23.92
CA ALA A 262 5.82 3.51 23.45
C ALA A 262 4.42 3.95 23.00
N TYR A 263 3.97 3.34 21.93
CA TYR A 263 2.66 3.45 21.32
C TYR A 263 1.53 3.32 22.36
N GLU A 264 0.79 4.38 22.65
CA GLU A 264 -0.30 4.36 23.65
C GLU A 264 -1.50 3.46 23.25
N VAL A 265 -1.64 3.08 22.01
CA VAL A 265 -2.72 2.17 21.55
C VAL A 265 -2.42 0.70 21.88
N CYS A 266 -1.14 0.35 22.06
CA CYS A 266 -0.71 -1.00 22.45
C CYS A 266 -0.26 -1.12 23.91
N SER A 267 -0.06 -0.03 24.62
CA SER A 267 0.46 -0.05 26.01
C SER A 267 -0.49 -0.69 27.02
N SER A 268 -1.78 -0.87 26.68
CA SER A 268 -2.69 -1.71 27.48
C SER A 268 -2.57 -3.21 27.16
N MET A 269 -1.80 -3.60 26.15
CA MET A 269 -1.64 -5.00 25.71
C MET A 269 -0.20 -5.53 25.74
N HIS A 270 0.80 -4.67 25.94
CA HIS A 270 2.17 -5.13 26.14
C HIS A 270 2.53 -5.11 27.64
N PRO A 271 2.84 -6.27 28.24
CA PRO A 271 3.71 -6.24 29.40
C PRO A 271 5.06 -5.70 28.89
N SER A 272 5.59 -4.64 29.53
CA SER A 272 6.93 -4.10 29.28
C SER A 272 7.90 -5.26 28.97
N PRO A 273 8.69 -5.19 27.89
CA PRO A 273 9.71 -6.19 27.67
C PRO A 273 10.60 -6.19 28.92
N ALA A 274 10.56 -7.29 29.67
CA ALA A 274 11.54 -7.50 30.71
C ALA A 274 12.90 -7.37 30.03
N HIS A 275 13.71 -6.37 30.42
CA HIS A 275 15.07 -6.17 29.97
C HIS A 275 15.80 -7.51 29.99
N ARG A 276 15.89 -8.20 28.85
CA ARG A 276 16.74 -9.34 28.70
C ARG A 276 18.15 -8.77 28.61
N SER A 277 18.91 -8.99 29.68
CA SER A 277 20.32 -8.64 29.73
C SER A 277 21.04 -9.22 28.52
N ALA A 278 21.81 -8.37 27.83
CA ALA A 278 22.73 -8.74 26.77
C ALA A 278 23.81 -9.68 27.33
N GLY A 279 23.54 -10.98 27.29
CA GLY A 279 24.43 -12.01 27.77
C GLY A 279 24.04 -13.37 27.19
N ASP A 280 24.90 -13.90 26.30
CA ASP A 280 24.83 -15.20 25.63
C ASP A 280 23.88 -15.30 24.43
N SER A 281 24.34 -14.78 23.29
CA SER A 281 23.57 -14.59 22.06
C SER A 281 23.48 -15.81 21.11
N SER A 282 23.97 -16.98 21.46
CA SER A 282 23.98 -18.13 20.54
C SER A 282 22.99 -19.25 20.86
N ALA A 283 22.41 -19.27 22.06
CA ALA A 283 21.56 -20.37 22.52
C ALA A 283 20.05 -20.18 22.20
N ASP A 284 19.62 -18.97 21.80
CA ASP A 284 18.20 -18.63 21.62
C ASP A 284 17.79 -18.29 20.17
N ASP A 285 18.73 -18.40 19.21
CA ASP A 285 18.50 -18.15 17.79
C ASP A 285 17.61 -19.24 17.19
N LEU A 286 16.34 -18.92 16.89
CA LEU A 286 15.44 -19.80 16.15
C LEU A 286 15.81 -19.86 14.67
N LEU A 287 16.16 -18.71 14.08
CA LEU A 287 16.56 -18.60 12.68
C LEU A 287 17.87 -17.83 12.58
N ARG A 288 18.78 -18.31 11.71
CA ARG A 288 20.02 -17.60 11.38
C ARG A 288 20.32 -17.66 9.89
N PHE A 289 20.55 -16.50 9.31
CA PHE A 289 21.13 -16.30 7.99
C PHE A 289 22.61 -16.02 8.15
N ASP A 290 23.45 -16.72 7.38
CA ASP A 290 24.91 -16.61 7.45
C ASP A 290 25.47 -16.37 6.04
N GLN A 291 25.85 -15.11 5.76
CA GLN A 291 26.40 -14.62 4.50
C GLN A 291 25.59 -15.07 3.25
N VAL A 292 24.27 -15.00 3.34
CA VAL A 292 23.37 -15.49 2.30
C VAL A 292 23.33 -14.52 1.12
N SER A 293 23.54 -15.05 -0.08
CA SER A 293 23.38 -14.31 -1.34
C SER A 293 22.43 -15.02 -2.30
N MET A 294 21.72 -14.21 -3.10
CA MET A 294 20.83 -14.70 -4.16
C MET A 294 20.98 -13.87 -5.41
N HIS A 295 21.25 -14.55 -6.53
CA HIS A 295 21.35 -13.96 -7.86
C HIS A 295 20.28 -14.53 -8.77
N PHE A 296 19.56 -13.65 -9.48
CA PHE A 296 18.68 -14.02 -10.58
C PHE A 296 19.43 -13.85 -11.91
N ARG A 297 19.11 -14.70 -12.88
CA ARG A 297 19.53 -14.52 -14.27
C ARG A 297 18.36 -13.91 -15.06
N ASP A 298 18.59 -12.74 -15.62
CA ASP A 298 17.66 -12.10 -16.54
C ASP A 298 18.38 -11.95 -17.90
N GLY A 299 18.11 -12.90 -18.80
CA GLY A 299 18.83 -13.01 -20.07
C GLY A 299 20.34 -13.18 -19.87
N SER A 300 21.14 -12.20 -20.32
CA SER A 300 22.59 -12.15 -20.15
C SER A 300 23.05 -11.43 -18.89
N GLU A 301 22.17 -10.72 -18.19
CA GLU A 301 22.51 -9.96 -16.99
C GLU A 301 22.25 -10.81 -15.73
N GLN A 302 23.10 -10.62 -14.74
CA GLN A 302 22.97 -11.23 -13.41
C GLN A 302 22.53 -10.15 -12.43
N VAL A 303 21.27 -10.24 -11.95
CA VAL A 303 20.73 -9.32 -10.96
C VAL A 303 20.95 -9.89 -9.57
N GLN A 304 21.69 -9.19 -8.73
CA GLN A 304 21.96 -9.57 -7.35
C GLN A 304 20.84 -9.06 -6.45
N ALA A 305 19.88 -9.94 -6.10
CA ALA A 305 18.72 -9.56 -5.30
C ALA A 305 19.00 -9.56 -3.79
N VAL A 306 19.95 -10.38 -3.33
CA VAL A 306 20.43 -10.43 -1.93
C VAL A 306 21.93 -10.64 -1.95
N ASN A 307 22.67 -9.87 -1.14
CA ASN A 307 24.12 -9.81 -1.15
C ASN A 307 24.69 -9.95 0.27
N GLU A 308 25.20 -11.13 0.59
CA GLU A 308 25.94 -11.46 1.82
C GLU A 308 25.24 -11.01 3.12
N ILE A 309 23.93 -11.22 3.20
CA ILE A 309 23.18 -10.83 4.40
C ILE A 309 23.40 -11.83 5.53
N SER A 310 23.55 -11.29 6.74
CA SER A 310 23.65 -12.06 7.98
C SER A 310 22.79 -11.43 9.07
N PHE A 311 21.87 -12.20 9.63
CA PHE A 311 21.02 -11.80 10.74
C PHE A 311 20.45 -13.01 11.47
N SER A 312 19.90 -12.81 12.66
CA SER A 312 19.16 -13.84 13.39
C SER A 312 17.79 -13.36 13.82
N LEU A 313 16.87 -14.32 14.02
CA LEU A 313 15.56 -14.13 14.62
C LEU A 313 15.50 -15.02 15.87
N GLN A 314 15.19 -14.39 17.01
CA GLN A 314 15.08 -15.10 18.28
C GLN A 314 13.67 -15.72 18.44
N ARG A 315 13.54 -16.65 19.40
CA ARG A 315 12.25 -17.23 19.74
C ARG A 315 11.32 -16.15 20.33
N ARG A 316 10.07 -16.13 19.85
CA ARG A 316 9.02 -15.18 20.26
C ARG A 316 9.32 -13.72 19.98
N GLU A 317 10.28 -13.44 19.12
CA GLU A 317 10.65 -12.09 18.69
C GLU A 317 9.78 -11.63 17.52
N VAL A 318 9.50 -10.33 17.46
CA VAL A 318 9.00 -9.64 16.27
C VAL A 318 10.17 -8.88 15.64
N LEU A 319 10.67 -9.39 14.51
CA LEU A 319 11.75 -8.77 13.75
C LEU A 319 11.17 -8.07 12.52
N GLY A 320 11.44 -6.76 12.40
CA GLY A 320 11.04 -5.96 11.25
C GLY A 320 12.11 -5.96 10.15
N ILE A 321 11.70 -6.07 8.89
CA ILE A 321 12.56 -5.80 7.72
C ILE A 321 11.96 -4.65 6.94
N VAL A 322 12.71 -3.55 6.80
CA VAL A 322 12.28 -2.32 6.14
C VAL A 322 13.24 -1.94 5.01
N GLY A 323 12.73 -1.32 3.97
CA GLY A 323 13.48 -0.79 2.84
C GLY A 323 12.59 -0.48 1.65
N GLU A 324 13.12 0.19 0.64
CA GLU A 324 12.40 0.52 -0.60
C GLU A 324 11.99 -0.72 -1.41
N SER A 325 11.09 -0.53 -2.37
CA SER A 325 10.73 -1.58 -3.33
C SER A 325 11.97 -2.03 -4.10
N GLY A 326 12.14 -3.36 -4.26
CA GLY A 326 13.33 -3.91 -4.91
C GLY A 326 14.56 -4.07 -4.02
N SER A 327 14.54 -3.66 -2.74
CA SER A 327 15.70 -3.83 -1.82
C SER A 327 16.01 -5.28 -1.42
N GLY A 328 15.21 -6.27 -1.85
CA GLY A 328 15.47 -7.69 -1.59
C GLY A 328 14.63 -8.31 -0.47
N LYS A 329 13.77 -7.58 0.22
CA LYS A 329 12.95 -8.04 1.37
C LYS A 329 12.13 -9.30 1.08
N SER A 330 11.32 -9.27 0.03
CA SER A 330 10.50 -10.43 -0.36
C SER A 330 11.36 -11.61 -0.85
N THR A 331 12.59 -11.35 -1.32
CA THR A 331 13.54 -12.42 -1.67
C THR A 331 14.01 -13.14 -0.40
N VAL A 332 14.26 -12.43 0.70
CA VAL A 332 14.57 -13.02 2.02
C VAL A 332 13.46 -13.95 2.47
N ALA A 333 12.19 -13.50 2.38
CA ALA A 333 11.02 -14.34 2.71
C ALA A 333 10.94 -15.60 1.84
N LYS A 334 11.17 -15.47 0.54
CA LYS A 334 11.15 -16.58 -0.42
C LYS A 334 12.31 -17.57 -0.22
N LEU A 335 13.47 -17.09 0.21
CA LEU A 335 14.61 -17.95 0.60
C LEU A 335 14.27 -18.77 1.84
N LEU A 336 13.68 -18.14 2.87
CA LEU A 336 13.31 -18.82 4.12
C LEU A 336 12.22 -19.88 3.90
N THR A 337 11.25 -19.57 3.04
CA THR A 337 10.20 -20.55 2.66
C THR A 337 10.67 -21.58 1.64
N GLY A 338 11.92 -21.50 1.17
CA GLY A 338 12.46 -22.41 0.15
C GLY A 338 11.78 -22.31 -1.22
N LEU A 339 11.06 -21.22 -1.49
CA LEU A 339 10.57 -20.88 -2.84
C LEU A 339 11.74 -20.53 -3.76
N HIS A 340 12.80 -19.94 -3.20
CA HIS A 340 14.09 -19.76 -3.85
C HIS A 340 15.19 -20.49 -3.09
N THR A 341 16.26 -20.84 -3.80
CA THR A 341 17.45 -21.47 -3.21
C THR A 341 18.60 -20.47 -3.23
N ALA A 342 19.27 -20.28 -2.10
CA ALA A 342 20.40 -19.38 -2.00
C ALA A 342 21.53 -19.78 -2.97
N THR A 343 22.16 -18.79 -3.59
CA THR A 343 23.33 -18.98 -4.46
C THR A 343 24.56 -19.33 -3.61
N SER A 344 24.75 -18.63 -2.49
CA SER A 344 25.80 -18.86 -1.51
C SER A 344 25.32 -18.56 -0.10
N GLY A 345 26.11 -18.93 0.91
CA GLY A 345 25.77 -18.80 2.33
C GLY A 345 24.88 -19.93 2.83
N SER A 346 24.44 -19.83 4.08
CA SER A 346 23.65 -20.86 4.76
C SER A 346 22.51 -20.27 5.59
N ILE A 347 21.39 -21.00 5.65
CA ILE A 347 20.23 -20.65 6.45
C ILE A 347 19.97 -21.78 7.45
N PHE A 348 19.93 -21.43 8.74
CA PHE A 348 19.71 -22.38 9.82
C PHE A 348 18.38 -22.11 10.52
N LEU A 349 17.59 -23.15 10.72
CA LEU A 349 16.38 -23.15 11.53
C LEU A 349 16.60 -24.07 12.72
N ASP A 350 16.64 -23.51 13.93
CA ASP A 350 16.87 -24.25 15.17
C ASP A 350 18.17 -25.12 15.07
N GLY A 351 19.25 -24.52 14.56
CA GLY A 351 20.54 -25.18 14.33
C GLY A 351 20.60 -26.13 13.12
N MET A 352 19.46 -26.42 12.47
CA MET A 352 19.43 -27.28 11.28
C MET A 352 19.63 -26.45 10.02
N ASP A 353 20.57 -26.82 9.17
CA ASP A 353 20.75 -26.21 7.85
C ASP A 353 19.55 -26.55 6.94
N ILE A 354 18.82 -25.51 6.54
CA ILE A 354 17.65 -25.59 5.64
C ILE A 354 17.91 -24.99 4.26
N THR A 355 19.13 -24.59 3.94
CA THR A 355 19.52 -23.88 2.70
C THR A 355 19.10 -24.65 1.44
N ARG A 356 19.28 -25.97 1.43
CA ARG A 356 19.02 -26.84 0.26
C ARG A 356 18.24 -28.09 0.63
N VAL A 357 17.26 -27.97 1.53
CA VAL A 357 16.44 -29.13 1.92
C VAL A 357 15.49 -29.56 0.81
N SER A 358 15.25 -30.86 0.70
CA SER A 358 14.34 -31.45 -0.28
C SER A 358 13.47 -32.56 0.35
N GLY A 359 12.41 -32.97 -0.36
CA GLY A 359 11.57 -34.09 0.01
C GLY A 359 10.92 -33.92 1.40
N LYS A 360 11.07 -34.91 2.26
CA LYS A 360 10.45 -34.94 3.61
C LYS A 360 10.95 -33.83 4.52
N LYS A 361 12.26 -33.48 4.45
CA LYS A 361 12.84 -32.40 5.26
C LYS A 361 12.23 -31.05 4.88
N ARG A 362 12.07 -30.77 3.58
CA ARG A 362 11.41 -29.54 3.09
C ARG A 362 9.97 -29.43 3.59
N ARG A 363 9.22 -30.54 3.57
CA ARG A 363 7.86 -30.59 4.09
C ARG A 363 7.80 -30.30 5.59
N ALA A 364 8.75 -30.82 6.37
CA ALA A 364 8.86 -30.53 7.79
C ALA A 364 9.19 -29.04 8.06
N THR A 365 10.06 -28.44 7.24
CA THR A 365 10.34 -26.98 7.31
C THR A 365 9.08 -26.16 7.02
N TYR A 366 8.25 -26.55 6.05
CA TYR A 366 7.00 -25.86 5.74
C TYR A 366 5.99 -25.93 6.89
N ALA A 367 5.98 -26.96 7.70
CA ALA A 367 5.13 -27.01 8.89
C ALA A 367 5.59 -26.02 9.98
N ARG A 368 6.89 -25.69 10.03
CA ARG A 368 7.47 -24.79 11.04
C ARG A 368 7.49 -23.32 10.59
N VAL A 369 7.56 -23.05 9.28
CA VAL A 369 7.66 -21.71 8.70
C VAL A 369 6.51 -21.49 7.72
N GLN A 370 5.67 -20.51 8.00
CA GLN A 370 4.55 -20.13 7.14
C GLN A 370 4.67 -18.68 6.69
N MET A 371 4.00 -18.36 5.58
CA MET A 371 4.05 -17.02 5.00
C MET A 371 2.65 -16.53 4.64
N VAL A 372 2.37 -15.30 5.02
CA VAL A 372 1.24 -14.52 4.56
C VAL A 372 1.76 -13.57 3.48
N PHE A 373 1.21 -13.70 2.27
CA PHE A 373 1.65 -12.95 1.09
C PHE A 373 1.02 -11.55 1.04
N GLN A 374 1.65 -10.65 0.33
CA GLN A 374 1.18 -9.30 0.06
C GLN A 374 -0.23 -9.28 -0.57
N ASP A 375 -0.46 -10.09 -1.59
CA ASP A 375 -1.79 -10.31 -2.18
C ASP A 375 -2.42 -11.58 -1.59
N ALA A 376 -3.19 -11.40 -0.52
CA ALA A 376 -3.89 -12.49 0.14
C ALA A 376 -4.93 -13.14 -0.78
N ALA A 377 -5.69 -12.34 -1.53
CA ALA A 377 -6.72 -12.83 -2.44
C ALA A 377 -6.11 -13.66 -3.58
N GLY A 378 -5.02 -13.16 -4.19
CA GLY A 378 -4.27 -13.87 -5.22
C GLY A 378 -3.54 -15.12 -4.72
N SER A 379 -3.32 -15.24 -3.40
CA SER A 379 -2.74 -16.43 -2.79
C SER A 379 -3.72 -17.62 -2.69
N PHE A 380 -5.01 -17.37 -2.92
CA PHE A 380 -6.06 -18.36 -2.93
C PHE A 380 -6.45 -18.77 -4.36
N ASN A 381 -6.87 -20.03 -4.53
CA ASN A 381 -7.44 -20.46 -5.80
C ASN A 381 -8.88 -19.91 -5.92
N PRO A 382 -9.19 -19.05 -6.92
CA PRO A 382 -10.50 -18.40 -7.03
C PRO A 382 -11.68 -19.37 -7.28
N ARG A 383 -11.38 -20.62 -7.66
CA ARG A 383 -12.38 -21.67 -7.93
C ARG A 383 -12.64 -22.58 -6.73
N ARG A 384 -12.04 -22.31 -5.58
CA ARG A 384 -12.18 -23.12 -4.37
C ARG A 384 -12.65 -22.27 -3.20
N THR A 385 -13.41 -22.90 -2.29
CA THR A 385 -13.84 -22.22 -1.07
C THR A 385 -12.69 -22.08 -0.07
N ILE A 386 -12.77 -21.08 0.79
CA ILE A 386 -11.78 -20.80 1.84
C ILE A 386 -11.58 -22.02 2.74
N GLY A 387 -12.68 -22.64 3.20
CA GLY A 387 -12.61 -23.82 4.06
C GLY A 387 -11.92 -25.01 3.41
N ALA A 388 -12.15 -25.24 2.11
CA ALA A 388 -11.49 -26.31 1.37
C ALA A 388 -9.97 -26.10 1.28
N MET A 389 -9.50 -24.85 1.16
CA MET A 389 -8.06 -24.54 1.06
C MET A 389 -7.36 -24.60 2.42
N ILE A 390 -8.00 -24.12 3.50
CA ILE A 390 -7.48 -24.28 4.87
C ILE A 390 -7.45 -25.77 5.23
N GLY A 391 -8.54 -26.51 4.97
CA GLY A 391 -8.62 -27.96 5.22
C GLY A 391 -7.56 -28.76 4.47
N GLU A 392 -7.26 -28.39 3.21
CA GLU A 392 -6.17 -29.01 2.46
C GLU A 392 -4.80 -28.81 3.14
N THR A 393 -4.54 -27.61 3.68
CA THR A 393 -3.30 -27.32 4.42
C THR A 393 -3.19 -28.23 5.65
N ILE A 394 -4.28 -28.36 6.42
CA ILE A 394 -4.36 -29.25 7.59
C ILE A 394 -4.08 -30.70 7.19
N CYS A 395 -4.79 -31.22 6.19
CA CYS A 395 -4.65 -32.62 5.74
C CYS A 395 -3.25 -32.92 5.18
N ARG A 396 -2.64 -31.96 4.49
CA ARG A 396 -1.31 -32.15 3.89
C ARG A 396 -0.15 -32.06 4.88
N LEU A 397 -0.25 -31.19 5.87
CA LEU A 397 0.87 -30.86 6.75
C LEU A 397 0.71 -31.37 8.18
N CYS A 398 -0.53 -31.59 8.68
CA CYS A 398 -0.78 -32.00 10.05
C CYS A 398 -1.28 -33.45 10.15
N THR A 399 -2.54 -33.68 9.83
CA THR A 399 -3.20 -34.97 10.00
C THR A 399 -4.06 -35.35 8.78
N PRO A 400 -4.11 -36.62 8.38
CA PRO A 400 -4.96 -37.08 7.28
C PRO A 400 -6.45 -37.22 7.65
N ASP A 401 -6.87 -36.98 8.91
CA ASP A 401 -8.24 -37.12 9.36
C ASP A 401 -9.11 -35.93 8.95
N VAL A 402 -9.97 -36.17 7.95
CA VAL A 402 -10.84 -35.14 7.33
C VAL A 402 -11.91 -34.63 8.31
N ARG A 403 -12.41 -35.47 9.23
CA ARG A 403 -13.49 -35.08 10.18
C ARG A 403 -12.99 -34.04 11.18
N ASN A 404 -11.76 -34.18 11.66
CA ASN A 404 -11.11 -33.18 12.51
C ASN A 404 -10.73 -31.90 11.75
N ALA A 405 -10.57 -31.97 10.42
CA ALA A 405 -10.21 -30.83 9.62
C ALA A 405 -11.34 -29.80 9.53
N GLU A 406 -12.60 -30.17 9.42
CA GLU A 406 -13.75 -29.26 9.33
C GLU A 406 -13.94 -28.46 10.61
N GLN A 407 -13.90 -29.14 11.77
CA GLN A 407 -13.97 -28.45 13.06
C GLN A 407 -12.81 -27.48 13.23
N ARG A 408 -11.60 -27.92 12.91
CA ARG A 408 -10.40 -27.08 13.01
C ARG A 408 -10.42 -25.88 12.06
N VAL A 409 -10.99 -25.99 10.85
CA VAL A 409 -11.24 -24.85 9.96
C VAL A 409 -12.16 -23.83 10.63
N SER A 410 -13.26 -24.31 11.26
CA SER A 410 -14.19 -23.43 11.96
C SER A 410 -13.50 -22.69 13.13
N ASP A 411 -12.69 -23.40 13.91
CA ASP A 411 -11.96 -22.83 15.05
C ASP A 411 -10.93 -21.79 14.60
N LEU A 412 -10.17 -22.07 13.52
CA LEU A 412 -9.19 -21.16 12.94
C LEU A 412 -9.86 -19.90 12.37
N LEU A 413 -11.01 -20.03 11.72
CA LEU A 413 -11.77 -18.85 11.25
C LEU A 413 -12.26 -18.01 12.43
N ALA A 414 -12.75 -18.62 13.48
CA ALA A 414 -13.17 -17.91 14.71
C ALA A 414 -11.99 -17.18 15.36
N GLU A 415 -10.82 -17.81 15.42
CA GLU A 415 -9.58 -17.25 15.99
C GLU A 415 -9.14 -15.97 15.27
N VAL A 416 -9.33 -15.89 13.94
CA VAL A 416 -9.06 -14.67 13.17
C VAL A 416 -10.26 -13.72 13.09
N GLY A 417 -11.32 -13.97 13.86
CA GLY A 417 -12.52 -13.11 13.91
C GLY A 417 -13.41 -13.23 12.66
N LEU A 418 -13.40 -14.37 11.98
CA LEU A 418 -14.31 -14.67 10.87
C LEU A 418 -15.36 -15.68 11.30
N PRO A 419 -16.65 -15.48 10.96
CA PRO A 419 -17.69 -16.47 11.19
C PRO A 419 -17.40 -17.81 10.48
N ALA A 420 -17.79 -18.94 11.06
CA ALA A 420 -17.60 -20.27 10.46
C ALA A 420 -18.24 -20.40 9.06
N SER A 421 -19.31 -19.63 8.77
CA SER A 421 -19.95 -19.59 7.45
C SER A 421 -19.02 -19.13 6.32
N TYR A 422 -17.90 -18.45 6.63
CA TYR A 422 -16.91 -18.05 5.65
C TYR A 422 -16.14 -19.23 5.04
N ALA A 423 -16.18 -20.40 5.68
CA ALA A 423 -15.63 -21.63 5.11
C ALA A 423 -16.24 -21.99 3.73
N ALA A 424 -17.52 -21.63 3.51
CA ALA A 424 -18.23 -21.90 2.26
C ALA A 424 -18.03 -20.80 1.19
N ARG A 425 -17.44 -19.64 1.54
CA ARG A 425 -17.23 -18.54 0.61
C ARG A 425 -16.03 -18.74 -0.29
N TYR A 426 -16.11 -18.12 -1.47
CA TYR A 426 -15.00 -18.00 -2.41
C TYR A 426 -14.22 -16.70 -2.15
N PRO A 427 -12.93 -16.61 -2.54
CA PRO A 427 -12.12 -15.41 -2.33
C PRO A 427 -12.74 -14.12 -2.90
N HIS A 428 -13.40 -14.20 -4.06
CA HIS A 428 -14.03 -13.03 -4.70
C HIS A 428 -15.33 -12.55 -4.02
N GLU A 429 -15.86 -13.29 -3.05
CA GLU A 429 -17.02 -12.92 -2.23
C GLU A 429 -16.61 -12.25 -0.91
N MET A 430 -15.31 -11.99 -0.73
CA MET A 430 -14.73 -11.46 0.50
C MET A 430 -14.02 -10.13 0.24
N SER A 431 -14.05 -9.24 1.22
CA SER A 431 -13.24 -8.03 1.23
C SER A 431 -11.73 -8.35 1.38
N GLY A 432 -10.86 -7.40 1.01
CA GLY A 432 -9.41 -7.58 1.16
C GLY A 432 -8.99 -7.94 2.58
N GLY A 433 -9.53 -7.26 3.59
CA GLY A 433 -9.24 -7.54 5.00
C GLY A 433 -9.77 -8.91 5.47
N GLU A 434 -10.90 -9.39 4.94
CA GLU A 434 -11.43 -10.73 5.21
C GLU A 434 -10.56 -11.81 4.54
N CYS A 435 -10.13 -11.60 3.30
CA CYS A 435 -9.16 -12.47 2.61
C CYS A 435 -7.84 -12.55 3.38
N GLN A 436 -7.37 -11.41 3.91
CA GLN A 436 -6.14 -11.36 4.71
C GLN A 436 -6.27 -12.20 5.99
N ARG A 437 -7.38 -12.08 6.73
CA ARG A 437 -7.64 -12.91 7.92
C ARG A 437 -7.72 -14.39 7.56
N ALA A 438 -8.37 -14.74 6.45
CA ALA A 438 -8.43 -16.11 5.98
C ALA A 438 -7.03 -16.66 5.61
N ALA A 439 -6.15 -15.83 5.03
CA ALA A 439 -4.76 -16.21 4.74
C ALA A 439 -3.95 -16.42 6.03
N ILE A 440 -4.16 -15.59 7.05
CA ILE A 440 -3.58 -15.78 8.38
C ILE A 440 -4.10 -17.10 8.99
N ALA A 441 -5.42 -17.36 8.95
CA ALA A 441 -6.00 -18.63 9.44
C ALA A 441 -5.38 -19.86 8.73
N ARG A 442 -5.16 -19.77 7.42
CA ARG A 442 -4.49 -20.83 6.65
C ARG A 442 -3.05 -21.05 7.12
N ALA A 443 -2.30 -19.97 7.37
CA ALA A 443 -0.93 -20.06 7.86
C ALA A 443 -0.88 -20.64 9.28
N MET A 444 -1.82 -20.26 10.15
CA MET A 444 -1.93 -20.76 11.53
C MET A 444 -2.36 -22.24 11.62
N ALA A 445 -2.88 -22.82 10.54
CA ALA A 445 -3.38 -24.19 10.51
C ALA A 445 -2.36 -25.26 10.96
N VAL A 446 -1.07 -24.97 10.83
CA VAL A 446 0.05 -25.87 11.18
C VAL A 446 0.75 -25.51 12.50
N HIS A 447 0.32 -24.47 13.22
CA HIS A 447 0.98 -23.91 14.40
C HIS A 447 2.47 -23.62 14.13
N PRO A 448 2.77 -22.69 13.21
CA PRO A 448 4.15 -22.41 12.80
C PRO A 448 4.97 -21.83 13.96
N GLU A 449 6.28 -22.09 13.96
CA GLU A 449 7.22 -21.45 14.87
C GLU A 449 7.61 -20.04 14.38
N ILE A 450 7.59 -19.84 13.04
CA ILE A 450 7.85 -18.55 12.39
C ILE A 450 6.71 -18.24 11.42
N LEU A 451 6.11 -17.08 11.58
CA LEU A 451 5.17 -16.50 10.62
C LEU A 451 5.83 -15.32 9.91
N ILE A 452 5.94 -15.41 8.59
CA ILE A 452 6.43 -14.33 7.73
C ILE A 452 5.24 -13.54 7.24
N CYS A 453 5.26 -12.23 7.46
CA CYS A 453 4.26 -11.30 6.95
C CYS A 453 4.93 -10.42 5.89
N ASP A 454 4.80 -10.78 4.61
CA ASP A 454 5.40 -10.01 3.51
C ASP A 454 4.39 -8.99 2.98
N GLU A 455 4.58 -7.74 3.39
CA GLU A 455 3.68 -6.62 3.10
C GLU A 455 2.20 -6.93 3.33
N ALA A 456 1.92 -7.71 4.37
CA ALA A 456 0.60 -8.29 4.65
C ALA A 456 -0.50 -7.26 4.93
N THR A 457 -0.19 -5.99 5.01
CA THR A 457 -1.13 -4.89 5.33
C THR A 457 -1.09 -3.73 4.33
N SER A 458 -0.21 -3.75 3.33
CA SER A 458 0.05 -2.61 2.43
C SER A 458 -1.15 -2.20 1.55
N ALA A 459 -2.04 -3.14 1.24
CA ALA A 459 -3.23 -2.91 0.42
C ALA A 459 -4.51 -2.61 1.24
N LEU A 460 -4.38 -2.45 2.56
CA LEU A 460 -5.50 -2.27 3.48
C LEU A 460 -5.58 -0.81 3.94
N ASP A 461 -6.80 -0.34 4.22
CA ASP A 461 -6.98 0.94 4.88
C ASP A 461 -6.48 0.91 6.33
N VAL A 462 -6.16 2.09 6.87
CA VAL A 462 -5.51 2.25 8.18
C VAL A 462 -6.27 1.54 9.31
N SER A 463 -7.61 1.57 9.29
CA SER A 463 -8.42 0.95 10.35
C SER A 463 -8.42 -0.58 10.28
N VAL A 464 -8.42 -1.15 9.08
CA VAL A 464 -8.29 -2.61 8.88
C VAL A 464 -6.86 -3.06 9.15
N GLN A 465 -5.87 -2.29 8.72
CA GLN A 465 -4.45 -2.52 9.01
C GLN A 465 -4.21 -2.64 10.53
N ALA A 466 -4.69 -1.68 11.32
CA ALA A 466 -4.55 -1.72 12.77
C ALA A 466 -5.17 -2.99 13.40
N LYS A 467 -6.34 -3.42 12.91
CA LYS A 467 -6.99 -4.67 13.36
C LYS A 467 -6.21 -5.92 13.00
N ILE A 468 -5.61 -5.97 11.80
CA ILE A 468 -4.76 -7.10 11.38
C ILE A 468 -3.47 -7.16 12.21
N ILE A 469 -2.86 -6.02 12.50
CA ILE A 469 -1.67 -5.95 13.36
C ILE A 469 -2.00 -6.43 14.78
N ALA A 470 -3.09 -5.94 15.38
CA ALA A 470 -3.54 -6.40 16.70
C ALA A 470 -3.80 -7.91 16.72
N LEU A 471 -4.42 -8.46 15.65
CA LEU A 471 -4.62 -9.90 15.49
C LEU A 471 -3.28 -10.66 15.44
N LEU A 472 -2.33 -10.22 14.61
CA LEU A 472 -1.01 -10.88 14.47
C LEU A 472 -0.25 -10.90 15.79
N LEU A 473 -0.25 -9.79 16.56
CA LEU A 473 0.39 -9.72 17.86
C LEU A 473 -0.32 -10.60 18.88
N HIS A 474 -1.65 -10.65 18.87
CA HIS A 474 -2.42 -11.57 19.74
C HIS A 474 -2.08 -13.04 19.44
N LEU A 475 -2.04 -13.42 18.16
CA LEU A 475 -1.66 -14.78 17.76
C LEU A 475 -0.21 -15.10 18.13
N GLN A 476 0.71 -14.14 17.94
CA GLN A 476 2.13 -14.28 18.29
C GLN A 476 2.30 -14.57 19.79
N GLN A 477 1.60 -13.82 20.66
CA GLN A 477 1.64 -14.04 22.11
C GLN A 477 0.97 -15.35 22.51
N GLY A 478 -0.22 -15.63 21.96
CA GLY A 478 -1.01 -16.82 22.30
C GLY A 478 -0.33 -18.14 21.92
N HIS A 479 0.31 -18.18 20.76
CA HIS A 479 1.00 -19.38 20.25
C HIS A 479 2.50 -19.39 20.53
N GLY A 480 3.09 -18.29 21.00
CA GLY A 480 4.53 -18.18 21.29
C GLY A 480 5.41 -18.28 20.05
N MET A 481 4.88 -17.94 18.88
CA MET A 481 5.62 -17.93 17.60
C MET A 481 6.46 -16.66 17.46
N SER A 482 7.43 -16.69 16.54
CA SER A 482 8.20 -15.52 16.12
C SER A 482 7.61 -14.92 14.84
N LEU A 483 7.66 -13.60 14.70
CA LEU A 483 7.19 -12.89 13.51
C LEU A 483 8.38 -12.31 12.74
N LEU A 484 8.42 -12.54 11.43
CA LEU A 484 9.24 -11.79 10.50
C LEU A 484 8.34 -10.84 9.72
N PHE A 485 8.34 -9.57 10.10
CA PHE A 485 7.43 -8.58 9.54
C PHE A 485 8.13 -7.71 8.51
N ILE A 486 7.76 -7.87 7.25
CA ILE A 486 8.34 -7.16 6.10
C ILE A 486 7.38 -6.07 5.66
N SER A 487 7.84 -4.82 5.61
CA SER A 487 7.07 -3.69 5.13
C SER A 487 7.99 -2.59 4.59
N HIS A 488 7.43 -1.70 3.77
CA HIS A 488 8.05 -0.42 3.42
C HIS A 488 7.58 0.72 4.36
N ASP A 489 6.58 0.46 5.21
CA ASP A 489 6.02 1.41 6.19
C ASP A 489 6.82 1.35 7.49
N LEU A 490 7.76 2.28 7.63
CA LEU A 490 8.64 2.36 8.80
C LEU A 490 7.88 2.71 10.10
N PRO A 491 6.95 3.68 10.14
CA PRO A 491 6.06 3.90 11.27
C PRO A 491 5.35 2.63 11.75
N LEU A 492 4.81 1.85 10.84
CA LEU A 492 4.13 0.61 11.18
C LEU A 492 5.08 -0.41 11.81
N VAL A 493 6.24 -0.65 11.17
CA VAL A 493 7.24 -1.60 11.69
C VAL A 493 7.75 -1.14 13.06
N SER A 494 7.99 0.17 13.23
CA SER A 494 8.45 0.72 14.51
C SER A 494 7.47 0.50 15.66
N SER A 495 6.19 0.35 15.35
CA SER A 495 5.14 0.16 16.35
C SER A 495 5.04 -1.27 16.90
N ILE A 496 5.62 -2.26 16.19
CA ILE A 496 5.42 -3.68 16.50
C ILE A 496 6.72 -4.47 16.66
N ALA A 497 7.79 -4.04 16.01
CA ALA A 497 9.04 -4.79 15.95
C ALA A 497 9.99 -4.41 17.10
N GLU A 498 10.52 -5.42 17.78
CA GLU A 498 11.53 -5.27 18.83
C GLU A 498 12.89 -4.89 18.22
N ARG A 499 13.23 -5.51 17.08
CA ARG A 499 14.43 -5.22 16.29
C ARG A 499 14.06 -4.97 14.83
N VAL A 500 14.88 -4.16 14.17
CA VAL A 500 14.69 -3.81 12.76
C VAL A 500 15.95 -4.04 11.95
N LEU A 501 15.75 -4.50 10.71
CA LEU A 501 16.77 -4.60 9.66
C LEU A 501 16.41 -3.60 8.57
N ILE A 502 17.30 -2.69 8.24
CA ILE A 502 17.14 -1.74 7.13
C ILE A 502 17.87 -2.32 5.92
N MET A 503 17.12 -2.59 4.85
CA MET A 503 17.66 -3.18 3.61
C MET A 503 17.69 -2.16 2.47
N ARG A 504 18.82 -2.18 1.74
CA ARG A 504 19.00 -1.42 0.50
C ARG A 504 19.85 -2.20 -0.49
N ASP A 505 19.46 -2.23 -1.75
CA ASP A 505 20.23 -2.88 -2.85
C ASP A 505 20.71 -4.31 -2.50
N GLY A 506 19.83 -5.10 -1.89
CA GLY A 506 20.12 -6.48 -1.49
C GLY A 506 20.97 -6.63 -0.23
N ARG A 507 21.33 -5.57 0.47
CA ARG A 507 22.19 -5.58 1.67
C ARG A 507 21.45 -5.10 2.90
N ILE A 508 21.83 -5.59 4.06
CA ILE A 508 21.48 -5.00 5.35
C ILE A 508 22.47 -3.87 5.61
N ILE A 509 21.99 -2.63 5.64
CA ILE A 509 22.83 -1.45 5.86
C ILE A 509 22.84 -1.03 7.32
N GLU A 510 21.77 -1.31 8.06
CA GLU A 510 21.68 -1.05 9.49
C GLU A 510 20.77 -2.09 10.15
N GLN A 511 21.11 -2.50 11.38
CA GLN A 511 20.29 -3.43 12.18
C GLN A 511 20.48 -3.19 13.68
N GLY A 512 19.45 -3.45 14.46
CA GLY A 512 19.50 -3.31 15.91
C GLY A 512 18.13 -3.22 16.54
N GLU A 513 18.10 -2.87 17.83
CA GLU A 513 16.87 -2.54 18.54
C GLU A 513 16.17 -1.38 17.84
N THR A 514 14.87 -1.49 17.65
CA THR A 514 14.07 -0.54 16.86
C THR A 514 14.22 0.89 17.38
N GLU A 515 14.08 1.09 18.70
CA GLU A 515 14.23 2.41 19.30
C GLU A 515 15.60 3.03 19.03
N ARG A 516 16.67 2.23 19.14
CA ARG A 516 18.05 2.70 18.91
C ARG A 516 18.30 3.09 17.47
N VAL A 517 17.88 2.25 16.52
CA VAL A 517 18.09 2.50 15.07
C VAL A 517 17.30 3.73 14.63
N LEU A 518 16.09 3.94 15.15
CA LEU A 518 15.25 5.07 14.77
C LEU A 518 15.65 6.38 15.45
N ALA A 519 16.08 6.33 16.72
CA ALA A 519 16.52 7.53 17.45
C ALA A 519 17.90 8.03 16.99
N HIS A 520 18.81 7.11 16.66
CA HIS A 520 20.19 7.40 16.30
C HIS A 520 20.64 6.66 15.04
N PRO A 521 20.05 6.96 13.86
CA PRO A 521 20.40 6.30 12.62
C PRO A 521 21.83 6.65 12.20
N ASN A 522 22.65 5.62 11.99
CA ASN A 522 24.04 5.80 11.58
C ASN A 522 24.14 6.04 10.07
N ASP A 523 23.33 5.35 9.28
CA ASP A 523 23.36 5.45 7.82
C ASP A 523 22.54 6.62 7.27
N SER A 524 23.02 7.23 6.19
CA SER A 524 22.34 8.35 5.52
C SER A 524 21.01 7.93 4.89
N TYR A 525 20.92 6.68 4.41
CA TYR A 525 19.69 6.14 3.84
C TYR A 525 18.62 5.94 4.92
N THR A 526 19.00 5.41 6.10
CA THR A 526 18.06 5.29 7.24
C THR A 526 17.52 6.66 7.63
N ARG A 527 18.38 7.71 7.66
CA ARG A 527 17.94 9.09 7.91
C ARG A 527 16.95 9.61 6.86
N ASN A 528 17.21 9.31 5.60
CA ASN A 528 16.31 9.71 4.51
C ASN A 528 14.97 8.97 4.58
N LEU A 529 15.01 7.66 4.84
CA LEU A 529 13.81 6.84 5.02
C LEU A 529 12.94 7.35 6.19
N LEU A 530 13.58 7.77 7.29
CA LEU A 530 12.88 8.38 8.43
C LEU A 530 12.23 9.73 8.07
N ARG A 531 12.91 10.55 7.28
CA ARG A 531 12.37 11.85 6.81
C ARG A 531 11.20 11.67 5.83
N SER A 532 11.22 10.60 5.05
CA SER A 532 10.13 10.30 4.10
C SER A 532 8.98 9.51 4.72
N ALA A 533 9.07 9.11 5.97
CA ALA A 533 7.96 8.49 6.69
C ALA A 533 6.90 9.56 7.03
N LEU A 534 5.73 9.45 6.38
CA LEU A 534 4.61 10.40 6.48
C LEU A 534 3.61 9.99 7.57
#